data_18488161084bfd200678b1e3e5f681ff
#
_entry.id   18488161084bfd200678b1e3e5f681ff
#
_cell.length_a   1.000
_cell.length_b   1.000
_cell.length_c   1.000
_cell.angle_alpha   90.00
_cell.angle_beta   90.00
_cell.angle_gamma   90.00
#
_symmetry.space_group_name_H-M   'P 1'
#
loop_
_entity.id
_entity.type
_entity.pdbx_description
1 polymer ?
#
loop_
_entity_poly.entity_id
_entity_poly.type
_entity_poly.pdbx_seq_one_letter_code
_entity_poly.pdbx_strand_id
1 'polypeptide(L)'
;MYDNNFLGKNNFIWFNGVVEDRQDPQKLGRLRVRCVGIHTDNKDDLPTADLPWSQLIHPITSSGISGLGSSPGFIVEGTWVFGYFRDGYAMQEPMVIGTLPGKPVELADKTKGFYDPNGVYPKYKDEVDTNRLATNDSANPHLGLELRKLTRKTGVPTADFDAVPVEEHVSVAIEASDGDTFDQPAIPYAAVYPYNHVFESESGHIQEIDDTKDNERLFTSHRTGTSQEIDKDGNQVNIIKGDHYNIV
;
A
#
# COMPACT_ATOMS: atom_id res chain seq x y z
N MET A 1 20.50 24.39 35.75
CA MET A 1 20.58 23.45 34.62
C MET A 1 19.31 23.67 33.84
N TYR A 2 19.34 24.33 32.68
CA TYR A 2 18.14 24.58 31.89
C TYR A 2 17.72 23.24 31.27
N ASP A 3 16.54 22.78 31.62
CA ASP A 3 15.91 21.65 30.99
C ASP A 3 15.70 21.98 29.51
N ASN A 4 16.52 21.34 28.66
CA ASN A 4 16.49 21.60 27.22
C ASN A 4 15.49 20.66 26.53
N ASN A 5 14.26 20.62 27.01
CA ASN A 5 13.15 19.89 26.39
C ASN A 5 12.62 20.58 25.11
N PHE A 6 13.44 21.39 24.50
CA PHE A 6 13.06 22.07 23.26
C PHE A 6 13.48 21.23 22.05
N LEU A 7 12.53 20.85 21.25
CA LEU A 7 12.71 20.09 20.01
C LEU A 7 13.83 20.71 19.16
N GLY A 8 14.82 19.89 18.81
CA GLY A 8 15.93 20.29 17.94
C GLY A 8 17.08 21.04 18.62
N LYS A 9 17.11 21.19 19.95
CA LYS A 9 18.17 21.94 20.64
C LYS A 9 19.15 20.96 21.29
N ASN A 10 19.59 20.09 21.47
CA ASN A 10 20.66 19.24 22.05
C ASN A 10 20.31 17.75 22.18
N ASN A 11 19.04 17.36 22.02
CA ASN A 11 18.61 15.99 22.28
C ASN A 11 17.68 15.45 21.18
N PHE A 12 17.97 15.77 19.93
CA PHE A 12 17.19 15.30 18.80
C PHE A 12 17.75 13.96 18.31
N ILE A 13 17.06 12.87 18.62
CA ILE A 13 17.51 11.51 18.26
C ILE A 13 16.61 10.98 17.13
N TRP A 14 17.23 10.72 15.99
CA TRP A 14 16.59 10.11 14.85
C TRP A 14 16.60 8.60 14.93
N PHE A 15 15.62 7.94 14.33
CA PHE A 15 15.60 6.49 14.21
C PHE A 15 15.06 6.04 12.87
N ASN A 16 15.50 4.87 12.43
CA ASN A 16 14.79 4.00 11.52
C ASN A 16 14.17 2.88 12.34
N GLY A 17 13.03 2.37 11.90
CA GLY A 17 12.38 1.29 12.62
C GLY A 17 11.38 0.55 11.76
N VAL A 18 10.82 -0.50 12.32
CA VAL A 18 9.79 -1.32 11.69
C VAL A 18 8.51 -1.24 12.50
N VAL A 19 7.39 -1.04 11.82
CA VAL A 19 6.07 -1.05 12.43
C VAL A 19 5.69 -2.46 12.83
N GLU A 20 5.34 -2.68 14.09
CA GLU A 20 4.88 -3.97 14.62
C GLU A 20 3.42 -3.98 15.07
N ASP A 21 2.80 -2.82 15.26
CA ASP A 21 1.39 -2.72 15.66
C ASP A 21 0.80 -1.38 15.22
N ARG A 22 -0.37 -1.43 14.60
CA ARG A 22 -1.17 -0.26 14.18
C ARG A 22 -2.54 -0.19 14.84
N GLN A 23 -2.85 -1.14 15.74
CA GLN A 23 -4.15 -1.23 16.40
C GLN A 23 -4.22 -0.30 17.62
N ASP A 24 -4.06 0.99 17.38
CA ASP A 24 -4.10 2.01 18.44
C ASP A 24 -5.44 2.00 19.18
N PRO A 25 -5.46 1.69 20.49
CA PRO A 25 -6.69 1.62 21.27
C PRO A 25 -7.41 2.97 21.41
N GLN A 26 -6.69 4.08 21.25
CA GLN A 26 -7.28 5.42 21.26
C GLN A 26 -7.73 5.90 19.87
N LYS A 27 -7.49 5.11 18.81
CA LYS A 27 -7.88 5.44 17.43
C LYS A 27 -7.31 6.78 16.93
N LEU A 28 -6.10 7.13 17.38
CA LEU A 28 -5.37 8.32 16.94
C LEU A 28 -4.44 8.03 15.74
N GLY A 29 -4.42 6.78 15.27
CA GLY A 29 -3.55 6.35 14.18
C GLY A 29 -2.08 6.18 14.55
N ARG A 30 -1.80 6.03 15.86
CA ARG A 30 -0.43 5.78 16.33
C ARG A 30 0.03 4.37 15.97
N LEU A 31 1.33 4.20 15.93
CA LEU A 31 2.00 2.94 15.60
C LEU A 31 2.95 2.53 16.71
N ARG A 32 3.13 1.24 16.92
CA ARG A 32 4.27 0.72 17.68
C ARG A 32 5.40 0.40 16.74
N VAL A 33 6.54 1.04 16.98
CA VAL A 33 7.72 0.94 16.11
C VAL A 33 8.89 0.38 16.91
N ARG A 34 9.48 -0.70 16.40
CA ARG A 34 10.75 -1.19 16.91
C ARG A 34 11.87 -0.43 16.23
N CYS A 35 12.61 0.36 17.01
CA CYS A 35 13.64 1.27 16.52
C CYS A 35 15.00 0.57 16.46
N VAL A 36 15.66 0.64 15.29
CA VAL A 36 16.97 0.01 15.04
C VAL A 36 18.04 0.66 15.91
N GLY A 37 18.90 -0.16 16.52
CA GLY A 37 19.98 0.30 17.39
C GLY A 37 19.54 0.78 18.78
N ILE A 38 18.23 0.79 19.07
CA ILE A 38 17.64 1.21 20.35
C ILE A 38 16.93 0.03 21.00
N HIS A 39 16.08 -0.67 20.26
CA HIS A 39 15.32 -1.82 20.73
C HIS A 39 16.00 -3.13 20.31
N THR A 40 15.90 -4.17 21.15
CA THR A 40 16.33 -5.53 20.81
C THR A 40 15.37 -6.18 19.81
N ASP A 41 15.87 -7.13 19.01
CA ASP A 41 15.07 -8.02 18.16
C ASP A 41 14.44 -9.20 18.93
N ASN A 42 14.89 -9.45 20.15
CA ASN A 42 14.33 -10.47 21.03
C ASN A 42 13.00 -10.01 21.62
N LYS A 43 11.92 -10.67 21.21
CA LYS A 43 10.55 -10.36 21.70
C LYS A 43 10.29 -10.83 23.13
N ASP A 44 11.09 -11.76 23.67
CA ASP A 44 10.98 -12.16 25.07
C ASP A 44 11.49 -11.07 26.01
N ASP A 45 12.52 -10.31 25.58
CA ASP A 45 13.07 -9.19 26.35
C ASP A 45 12.27 -7.90 26.17
N LEU A 46 11.74 -7.67 24.96
CA LEU A 46 10.91 -6.50 24.64
C LEU A 46 9.76 -6.92 23.72
N PRO A 47 8.61 -7.32 24.29
CA PRO A 47 7.41 -7.65 23.53
C PRO A 47 6.89 -6.46 22.71
N THR A 48 6.26 -6.73 21.59
CA THR A 48 5.61 -5.68 20.75
C THR A 48 4.64 -4.81 21.56
N ALA A 49 3.93 -5.41 22.53
CA ALA A 49 2.99 -4.72 23.40
C ALA A 49 3.62 -3.69 24.34
N ASP A 50 4.93 -3.77 24.58
CA ASP A 50 5.66 -2.85 25.46
C ASP A 50 6.36 -1.73 24.70
N LEU A 51 6.36 -1.76 23.36
CA LEU A 51 6.87 -0.66 22.56
C LEU A 51 6.00 0.59 22.75
N PRO A 52 6.60 1.79 22.85
CA PRO A 52 5.86 3.03 22.98
C PRO A 52 5.05 3.32 21.71
N TRP A 53 3.89 3.98 21.88
CA TRP A 53 3.08 4.45 20.77
C TRP A 53 3.70 5.67 20.10
N SER A 54 4.02 5.55 18.83
CA SER A 54 4.54 6.61 17.97
C SER A 54 3.41 7.42 17.36
N GLN A 55 3.46 8.75 17.46
CA GLN A 55 2.56 9.61 16.71
C GLN A 55 2.99 9.72 15.26
N LEU A 56 2.01 9.87 14.35
CA LEU A 56 2.28 10.14 12.93
C LEU A 56 2.24 11.64 12.65
N ILE A 57 3.21 12.12 11.88
CA ILE A 57 3.17 13.46 11.31
C ILE A 57 2.42 13.38 9.99
N HIS A 58 1.29 14.09 9.90
CA HIS A 58 0.53 14.19 8.67
C HIS A 58 1.12 15.24 7.74
N PRO A 59 0.94 15.10 6.41
CA PRO A 59 1.37 16.12 5.48
C PRO A 59 0.60 17.43 5.74
N ILE A 60 1.23 18.57 5.43
CA ILE A 60 0.63 19.90 5.61
C ILE A 60 -0.67 20.10 4.81
N THR A 61 -0.93 19.24 3.83
CA THR A 61 -2.17 19.20 3.05
C THR A 61 -3.34 18.54 3.77
N SER A 62 -3.11 17.98 4.97
CA SER A 62 -4.14 17.36 5.80
C SER A 62 -4.33 18.19 7.08
N SER A 63 -5.57 18.58 7.40
CA SER A 63 -5.84 19.38 8.60
C SER A 63 -5.60 18.61 9.90
N GLY A 64 -5.83 17.28 9.91
CA GLY A 64 -5.62 16.42 11.08
C GLY A 64 -6.42 16.84 12.33
N ILE A 65 -7.57 17.53 12.17
CA ILE A 65 -8.39 18.02 13.28
C ILE A 65 -9.88 17.76 13.01
N SER A 66 -10.62 17.40 14.05
CA SER A 66 -12.08 17.21 13.99
C SER A 66 -12.54 16.22 12.91
N GLY A 67 -11.72 15.24 12.56
CA GLY A 67 -11.98 14.28 11.50
C GLY A 67 -11.83 14.81 10.08
N LEU A 68 -11.36 16.06 9.93
CA LEU A 68 -11.09 16.65 8.62
C LEU A 68 -9.67 16.33 8.16
N GLY A 69 -9.51 16.09 6.88
CA GLY A 69 -8.23 15.73 6.24
C GLY A 69 -8.12 14.25 5.95
N SER A 70 -6.89 13.77 5.81
CA SER A 70 -6.63 12.34 5.57
C SER A 70 -6.70 11.55 6.87
N SER A 71 -7.36 10.40 6.86
CA SER A 71 -7.25 9.47 7.99
C SER A 71 -5.84 8.89 8.04
N PRO A 72 -5.27 8.66 9.23
CA PRO A 72 -4.06 7.88 9.33
C PRO A 72 -4.37 6.43 8.94
N GLY A 73 -3.45 5.75 8.29
CA GLY A 73 -3.66 4.35 8.28
C GLY A 73 -3.43 3.51 7.07
N PHE A 74 -2.63 3.90 6.11
CA PHE A 74 -2.19 2.95 5.08
C PHE A 74 -0.88 2.24 5.43
N ILE A 75 -0.28 2.54 6.60
CA ILE A 75 0.93 1.87 7.06
C ILE A 75 0.54 0.53 7.69
N VAL A 76 1.13 -0.55 7.18
CA VAL A 76 0.92 -1.92 7.68
C VAL A 76 2.10 -2.35 8.55
N GLU A 77 1.91 -3.41 9.34
CA GLU A 77 2.99 -4.06 10.07
C GLU A 77 4.06 -4.55 9.09
N GLY A 78 5.32 -4.50 9.49
CA GLY A 78 6.48 -4.78 8.62
C GLY A 78 6.98 -3.58 7.82
N THR A 79 6.25 -2.47 7.79
CA THR A 79 6.67 -1.25 7.08
C THR A 79 7.87 -0.62 7.77
N TRP A 80 8.91 -0.31 6.99
CA TRP A 80 10.03 0.49 7.45
C TRP A 80 9.67 1.97 7.50
N VAL A 81 10.02 2.61 8.63
CA VAL A 81 9.71 4.03 8.88
C VAL A 81 10.94 4.79 9.35
N PHE A 82 10.89 6.11 9.13
CA PHE A 82 11.85 7.07 9.63
C PHE A 82 11.16 8.04 10.59
N GLY A 83 11.83 8.38 11.68
CA GLY A 83 11.27 9.25 12.70
C GLY A 83 12.30 9.80 13.69
N TYR A 84 11.81 10.38 14.78
CA TYR A 84 12.61 10.93 15.85
C TYR A 84 11.90 10.81 17.19
N PHE A 85 12.68 10.87 18.28
CA PHE A 85 12.14 10.96 19.64
C PHE A 85 11.99 12.42 20.04
N ARG A 86 10.77 12.81 20.39
CA ARG A 86 10.45 14.17 20.80
C ARG A 86 11.05 14.51 22.18
N ASP A 87 11.17 13.52 23.04
CA ASP A 87 11.69 13.60 24.40
C ASP A 87 13.21 13.35 24.51
N GLY A 88 13.92 13.30 23.38
CA GLY A 88 15.37 13.13 23.34
C GLY A 88 15.85 11.83 23.97
N TYR A 89 16.70 11.91 24.98
CA TYR A 89 17.34 10.72 25.60
C TYR A 89 16.37 9.80 26.36
N ALA A 90 15.19 10.25 26.73
CA ALA A 90 14.21 9.37 27.37
C ALA A 90 13.64 8.33 26.38
N MET A 91 13.60 8.65 25.08
CA MET A 91 13.19 7.77 23.97
C MET A 91 11.85 7.07 24.19
N GLN A 92 10.88 7.77 24.82
CA GLN A 92 9.54 7.25 25.10
C GLN A 92 8.45 7.90 24.26
N GLU A 93 8.77 9.00 23.56
CA GLU A 93 7.84 9.74 22.72
C GLU A 93 8.27 9.74 21.24
N PRO A 94 8.21 8.58 20.57
CA PRO A 94 8.58 8.49 19.16
C PRO A 94 7.55 9.18 18.25
N MET A 95 8.05 9.79 17.18
CA MET A 95 7.29 10.45 16.13
C MET A 95 7.71 9.85 14.79
N VAL A 96 6.76 9.42 13.95
CA VAL A 96 7.02 8.92 12.59
C VAL A 96 6.76 10.01 11.57
N ILE A 97 7.72 10.25 10.69
CA ILE A 97 7.63 11.26 9.62
C ILE A 97 7.20 10.64 8.29
N GLY A 98 7.69 9.44 7.98
CA GLY A 98 7.40 8.80 6.72
C GLY A 98 7.88 7.36 6.65
N THR A 99 7.58 6.72 5.51
CA THR A 99 7.96 5.35 5.21
C THR A 99 9.24 5.31 4.37
N LEU A 100 9.95 4.19 4.45
CA LEU A 100 11.18 3.92 3.71
C LEU A 100 10.95 2.69 2.81
N PRO A 101 10.48 2.87 1.58
CA PRO A 101 10.33 1.76 0.64
C PRO A 101 11.69 1.18 0.26
N GLY A 102 11.74 -0.12 0.06
CA GLY A 102 12.96 -0.83 -0.28
C GLY A 102 12.70 -2.02 -1.20
N LYS A 103 13.53 -3.03 -1.06
CA LYS A 103 13.41 -4.33 -1.71
C LYS A 103 13.66 -5.42 -0.66
N PRO A 104 12.62 -6.09 -0.16
CA PRO A 104 12.76 -7.12 0.85
C PRO A 104 13.60 -8.30 0.35
N VAL A 105 14.59 -8.70 1.12
CA VAL A 105 15.43 -9.87 0.84
C VAL A 105 14.97 -11.13 1.57
N GLU A 106 14.09 -10.96 2.58
CA GLU A 106 13.54 -12.01 3.42
C GLU A 106 12.05 -11.79 3.66
N LEU A 107 11.31 -12.87 3.88
CA LEU A 107 9.94 -12.81 4.35
C LEU A 107 9.89 -12.56 5.87
N ALA A 108 8.73 -12.18 6.39
CA ALA A 108 8.54 -11.91 7.81
C ALA A 108 8.85 -13.14 8.69
N ASP A 109 9.62 -12.91 9.76
CA ASP A 109 9.85 -13.87 10.84
C ASP A 109 9.05 -13.45 12.07
N LYS A 110 7.94 -14.14 12.35
CA LYS A 110 7.05 -13.84 13.49
C LYS A 110 7.74 -13.96 14.85
N THR A 111 8.85 -14.68 14.91
CA THR A 111 9.55 -14.97 16.17
C THR A 111 10.49 -13.86 16.59
N LYS A 112 10.84 -12.96 15.66
CA LYS A 112 11.78 -11.87 15.89
C LYS A 112 11.12 -10.50 15.82
N GLY A 113 11.71 -9.54 16.49
CA GLY A 113 11.45 -8.13 16.29
C GLY A 113 11.93 -7.64 14.92
N PHE A 114 11.49 -6.45 14.50
CA PHE A 114 11.75 -5.84 13.19
C PHE A 114 11.09 -6.56 12.00
N TYR A 115 10.07 -7.35 12.26
CA TYR A 115 9.23 -8.00 11.25
C TYR A 115 7.75 -7.78 11.57
N ASP A 116 6.90 -8.05 10.59
CA ASP A 116 5.46 -8.13 10.83
C ASP A 116 5.15 -9.29 11.79
N PRO A 117 4.58 -9.03 12.98
CA PRO A 117 4.22 -10.07 13.92
C PRO A 117 3.16 -11.05 13.40
N ASN A 118 2.37 -10.64 12.41
CA ASN A 118 1.34 -11.47 11.78
C ASN A 118 1.95 -12.36 10.67
N GLY A 119 3.15 -12.01 10.19
CA GLY A 119 3.85 -12.73 9.13
C GLY A 119 3.22 -12.59 7.75
N VAL A 120 2.54 -11.45 7.51
CA VAL A 120 1.88 -11.16 6.23
C VAL A 120 2.79 -10.36 5.32
N TYR A 121 3.53 -9.40 5.87
CA TYR A 121 4.36 -8.48 5.10
C TYR A 121 5.85 -8.59 5.45
N PRO A 122 6.74 -8.54 4.43
CA PRO A 122 6.45 -8.44 3.02
C PRO A 122 5.83 -9.73 2.46
N LYS A 123 4.88 -9.61 1.53
CA LYS A 123 4.23 -10.76 0.88
C LYS A 123 5.19 -11.51 -0.03
N TYR A 124 6.10 -10.80 -0.66
CA TYR A 124 6.99 -11.34 -1.69
C TYR A 124 8.44 -10.95 -1.39
N LYS A 125 9.32 -11.93 -1.58
CA LYS A 125 10.75 -11.72 -1.55
C LYS A 125 11.22 -11.15 -2.90
N ASP A 126 12.24 -10.29 -2.86
CA ASP A 126 12.86 -9.70 -4.05
C ASP A 126 11.94 -8.79 -4.90
N GLU A 127 10.73 -8.50 -4.42
CA GLU A 127 9.83 -7.51 -5.01
C GLU A 127 10.13 -6.11 -4.44
N VAL A 128 10.12 -5.08 -5.28
CA VAL A 128 10.29 -3.72 -4.80
C VAL A 128 9.01 -3.22 -4.11
N ASP A 129 9.14 -2.39 -3.08
CA ASP A 129 7.99 -1.83 -2.37
C ASP A 129 7.23 -0.77 -3.20
N THR A 130 7.84 -0.26 -4.27
CA THR A 130 7.12 0.56 -5.25
C THR A 130 6.12 -0.31 -5.99
N ASN A 131 4.88 0.16 -6.07
CA ASN A 131 3.80 -0.63 -6.67
C ASN A 131 4.16 -1.09 -8.10
N ARG A 132 3.94 -2.38 -8.38
CA ARG A 132 4.22 -3.02 -9.67
C ARG A 132 3.53 -2.35 -10.86
N LEU A 133 2.35 -1.74 -10.63
CA LEU A 133 1.63 -1.02 -11.68
C LEU A 133 2.29 0.32 -12.00
N ALA A 134 3.00 0.92 -11.03
CA ALA A 134 3.78 2.13 -11.25
C ALA A 134 5.12 1.83 -11.94
N THR A 135 5.75 0.71 -11.60
CA THR A 135 7.05 0.31 -12.18
C THR A 135 6.93 -0.36 -13.54
N ASN A 136 5.75 -0.89 -13.85
CA ASN A 136 5.53 -1.76 -15.01
C ASN A 136 6.44 -3.01 -15.00
N ASP A 137 6.84 -3.43 -13.80
CA ASP A 137 7.76 -4.54 -13.57
C ASP A 137 7.41 -5.27 -12.27
N SER A 138 7.70 -6.55 -12.21
CA SER A 138 7.56 -7.36 -11.01
C SER A 138 8.51 -8.55 -11.08
N ALA A 139 9.22 -8.80 -9.99
CA ALA A 139 10.02 -10.01 -9.82
C ALA A 139 9.15 -11.27 -9.64
N ASN A 140 7.89 -11.10 -9.25
CA ASN A 140 6.95 -12.20 -9.06
C ASN A 140 6.11 -12.39 -10.34
N PRO A 141 6.18 -13.56 -11.00
CA PRO A 141 5.39 -13.84 -12.21
C PRO A 141 3.88 -13.72 -12.01
N HIS A 142 3.37 -13.96 -10.78
CA HIS A 142 1.96 -13.79 -10.44
C HIS A 142 1.50 -12.33 -10.32
N LEU A 143 2.42 -11.38 -10.26
CA LEU A 143 2.14 -9.95 -10.21
C LEU A 143 2.42 -9.25 -11.55
N GLY A 144 2.84 -9.98 -12.57
CA GLY A 144 3.20 -9.44 -13.86
C GLY A 144 2.05 -8.72 -14.58
N LEU A 145 2.41 -7.87 -15.52
CA LEU A 145 1.50 -7.03 -16.29
C LEU A 145 0.43 -7.78 -17.07
N GLU A 146 0.77 -8.96 -17.56
CA GLU A 146 -0.18 -9.79 -18.30
C GLU A 146 -1.36 -10.20 -17.42
N LEU A 147 -1.14 -10.41 -16.12
CA LEU A 147 -2.21 -10.68 -15.17
C LEU A 147 -3.21 -9.54 -15.06
N ARG A 148 -2.75 -8.27 -15.12
CA ARG A 148 -3.66 -7.14 -15.11
C ARG A 148 -4.54 -7.11 -16.35
N LYS A 149 -4.00 -7.39 -17.51
CA LYS A 149 -4.78 -7.50 -18.75
C LYS A 149 -5.80 -8.63 -18.66
N LEU A 150 -5.39 -9.75 -18.06
CA LEU A 150 -6.27 -10.89 -17.80
C LEU A 150 -7.39 -10.55 -16.81
N THR A 151 -7.11 -9.79 -15.74
CA THR A 151 -8.11 -9.37 -14.75
C THR A 151 -9.30 -8.69 -15.41
N ARG A 152 -9.06 -7.80 -16.36
CA ARG A 152 -10.14 -7.13 -17.08
C ARG A 152 -10.99 -8.11 -17.89
N LYS A 153 -10.35 -9.06 -18.56
CA LYS A 153 -11.02 -10.06 -19.39
C LYS A 153 -11.79 -11.10 -18.59
N THR A 154 -11.20 -11.63 -17.54
CA THR A 154 -11.77 -12.73 -16.75
C THR A 154 -12.60 -12.22 -15.57
N GLY A 155 -12.34 -11.00 -15.12
CA GLY A 155 -12.95 -10.42 -13.94
C GLY A 155 -12.48 -11.03 -12.63
N VAL A 156 -11.37 -11.76 -12.62
CA VAL A 156 -10.73 -12.24 -11.39
C VAL A 156 -10.10 -11.04 -10.69
N PRO A 157 -10.38 -10.80 -9.39
CA PRO A 157 -9.75 -9.72 -8.63
C PRO A 157 -8.23 -9.89 -8.58
N THR A 158 -7.49 -8.80 -8.69
CA THR A 158 -6.01 -8.84 -8.63
C THR A 158 -5.50 -9.47 -7.33
N ALA A 159 -6.23 -9.26 -6.22
CA ALA A 159 -5.89 -9.84 -4.91
C ALA A 159 -5.97 -11.38 -4.86
N ASP A 160 -6.71 -12.00 -5.79
CA ASP A 160 -6.96 -13.43 -5.80
C ASP A 160 -6.09 -14.17 -6.84
N PHE A 161 -5.19 -13.49 -7.54
CA PHE A 161 -4.33 -14.11 -8.55
C PHE A 161 -3.41 -15.20 -8.01
N ASP A 162 -3.00 -15.08 -6.75
CA ASP A 162 -2.18 -16.12 -6.12
C ASP A 162 -2.94 -17.44 -5.93
N ALA A 163 -4.27 -17.39 -5.97
CA ALA A 163 -5.17 -18.54 -5.79
C ALA A 163 -5.64 -19.16 -7.10
N VAL A 164 -5.39 -18.50 -8.25
CA VAL A 164 -5.88 -18.94 -9.56
C VAL A 164 -4.70 -19.22 -10.49
N PRO A 165 -4.56 -20.46 -10.99
CA PRO A 165 -3.53 -20.77 -11.98
C PRO A 165 -3.61 -19.87 -13.21
N VAL A 166 -2.47 -19.44 -13.74
CA VAL A 166 -2.39 -18.51 -14.89
C VAL A 166 -3.13 -19.09 -16.11
N GLU A 167 -3.11 -20.40 -16.27
CA GLU A 167 -3.77 -21.13 -17.37
C GLU A 167 -5.30 -21.05 -17.33
N GLU A 168 -5.87 -20.76 -16.14
CA GLU A 168 -7.32 -20.59 -15.96
C GLU A 168 -7.80 -19.17 -16.28
N HIS A 169 -6.88 -18.22 -16.46
CA HIS A 169 -7.19 -16.84 -16.84
C HIS A 169 -7.51 -16.72 -18.36
N VAL A 170 -8.44 -17.52 -18.84
CA VAL A 170 -8.79 -17.55 -20.27
C VAL A 170 -9.75 -16.40 -20.58
N SER A 171 -9.51 -15.72 -21.70
CA SER A 171 -10.43 -14.72 -22.25
C SER A 171 -11.76 -15.40 -22.63
N VAL A 172 -12.83 -15.00 -21.99
CA VAL A 172 -14.18 -15.43 -22.39
C VAL A 172 -14.79 -14.33 -23.26
N ALA A 173 -15.25 -14.71 -24.44
CA ALA A 173 -16.02 -13.79 -25.29
C ALA A 173 -17.28 -13.33 -24.53
N ILE A 174 -17.63 -12.06 -24.64
CA ILE A 174 -18.85 -11.54 -24.07
C ILE A 174 -20.00 -11.83 -25.05
N GLU A 175 -21.01 -12.51 -24.55
CA GLU A 175 -22.23 -12.78 -25.32
C GLU A 175 -23.17 -11.59 -25.18
N ALA A 176 -23.58 -11.02 -26.31
CA ALA A 176 -24.59 -9.99 -26.36
C ALA A 176 -26.01 -10.58 -26.25
N SER A 177 -27.00 -9.78 -25.95
CA SER A 177 -28.38 -10.22 -25.73
C SER A 177 -29.06 -10.82 -26.98
N ASP A 178 -28.50 -10.61 -28.15
CA ASP A 178 -28.93 -11.18 -29.45
C ASP A 178 -28.22 -12.49 -29.79
N GLY A 179 -27.31 -12.95 -28.95
CA GLY A 179 -26.52 -14.17 -29.14
C GLY A 179 -25.22 -13.97 -29.90
N ASP A 180 -24.93 -12.76 -30.35
CA ASP A 180 -23.64 -12.42 -30.94
C ASP A 180 -22.57 -12.27 -29.86
N THR A 181 -21.30 -12.39 -30.23
CA THR A 181 -20.16 -12.18 -29.34
C THR A 181 -19.40 -10.94 -29.78
N PHE A 182 -18.86 -10.19 -28.81
CA PHE A 182 -17.98 -9.07 -29.10
C PHE A 182 -16.75 -9.07 -28.20
N ASP A 183 -15.65 -8.52 -28.71
CA ASP A 183 -14.44 -8.33 -27.96
C ASP A 183 -14.54 -7.09 -27.07
N GLN A 184 -14.03 -7.21 -25.84
CA GLN A 184 -13.85 -6.02 -24.99
C GLN A 184 -12.83 -5.08 -25.65
N PRO A 185 -12.96 -3.74 -25.43
CA PRO A 185 -11.92 -2.80 -25.81
C PRO A 185 -10.57 -3.21 -25.20
N ALA A 186 -9.49 -3.01 -25.95
CA ALA A 186 -8.14 -3.26 -25.47
C ALA A 186 -7.87 -2.49 -24.17
N ILE A 187 -7.10 -3.08 -23.27
CA ILE A 187 -6.67 -2.40 -22.06
C ILE A 187 -5.57 -1.41 -22.43
N PRO A 188 -5.75 -0.11 -22.15
CA PRO A 188 -4.81 0.93 -22.57
C PRO A 188 -3.60 1.05 -21.64
N TYR A 189 -3.36 0.08 -20.74
CA TYR A 189 -2.26 0.12 -19.81
C TYR A 189 -0.93 -0.08 -20.53
N ALA A 190 -0.08 0.94 -20.45
CA ALA A 190 1.27 0.97 -21.01
C ALA A 190 2.19 1.87 -20.17
N ALA A 191 2.06 1.77 -18.85
CA ALA A 191 2.76 2.63 -17.91
C ALA A 191 4.28 2.58 -18.07
N VAL A 192 4.92 3.74 -17.93
CA VAL A 192 6.38 3.91 -17.89
C VAL A 192 6.75 4.56 -16.57
N TYR A 193 7.63 3.92 -15.80
CA TYR A 193 8.15 4.52 -14.57
C TYR A 193 8.92 5.82 -14.88
N PRO A 194 8.74 6.91 -14.15
CA PRO A 194 7.97 7.07 -12.91
C PRO A 194 6.59 7.75 -13.10
N TYR A 195 5.97 7.67 -14.25
CA TYR A 195 4.82 8.50 -14.64
C TYR A 195 3.46 7.95 -14.18
N ASN A 196 3.34 6.68 -13.80
CA ASN A 196 2.09 6.15 -13.28
C ASN A 196 2.06 6.26 -11.74
N HIS A 197 1.14 7.05 -11.23
CA HIS A 197 0.91 7.27 -9.80
C HIS A 197 -0.17 6.32 -9.30
N VAL A 198 0.23 5.34 -8.50
CA VAL A 198 -0.64 4.27 -8.04
C VAL A 198 -0.90 4.39 -6.56
N PHE A 199 -2.19 4.31 -6.20
CA PHE A 199 -2.64 4.04 -4.86
C PHE A 199 -3.30 2.66 -4.84
N GLU A 200 -2.79 1.75 -4.01
CA GLU A 200 -3.37 0.42 -3.81
C GLU A 200 -3.60 0.19 -2.32
N SER A 201 -4.82 -0.19 -1.95
CA SER A 201 -5.16 -0.52 -0.57
C SER A 201 -4.80 -1.97 -0.25
N GLU A 202 -4.68 -2.29 1.03
CA GLU A 202 -4.38 -3.63 1.55
C GLU A 202 -5.34 -4.72 1.05
N SER A 203 -6.59 -4.37 0.78
CA SER A 203 -7.62 -5.27 0.24
C SER A 203 -7.64 -5.34 -1.29
N GLY A 204 -6.78 -4.58 -1.99
CA GLY A 204 -6.69 -4.59 -3.45
C GLY A 204 -7.62 -3.60 -4.17
N HIS A 205 -8.07 -2.53 -3.51
CA HIS A 205 -8.65 -1.39 -4.24
C HIS A 205 -7.52 -0.58 -4.87
N ILE A 206 -7.70 -0.16 -6.12
CA ILE A 206 -6.66 0.51 -6.91
C ILE A 206 -7.18 1.82 -7.46
N GLN A 207 -6.34 2.84 -7.42
CA GLN A 207 -6.52 4.09 -8.14
C GLN A 207 -5.20 4.42 -8.85
N GLU A 208 -5.27 4.74 -10.14
CA GLU A 208 -4.11 5.13 -10.95
C GLU A 208 -4.38 6.44 -11.66
N ILE A 209 -3.36 7.29 -11.66
CA ILE A 209 -3.24 8.48 -12.50
C ILE A 209 -1.96 8.27 -13.30
N ASP A 210 -2.09 7.93 -14.57
CA ASP A 210 -0.97 7.61 -15.45
C ASP A 210 -0.72 8.79 -16.39
N ASP A 211 0.41 9.45 -16.20
CA ASP A 211 0.91 10.56 -17.00
C ASP A 211 1.94 10.10 -18.06
N THR A 212 2.00 8.79 -18.34
CA THR A 212 2.86 8.25 -19.39
C THR A 212 2.50 8.89 -20.73
N LYS A 213 3.46 9.57 -21.35
CA LYS A 213 3.27 10.31 -22.59
C LYS A 213 2.68 9.42 -23.69
N ASP A 214 1.63 9.93 -24.33
CA ASP A 214 0.84 9.27 -25.38
C ASP A 214 0.08 8.00 -24.91
N ASN A 215 0.04 7.78 -23.57
CA ASN A 215 -0.72 6.71 -22.92
C ASN A 215 -1.35 7.17 -21.59
N GLU A 216 -1.68 8.45 -21.48
CA GLU A 216 -2.30 9.06 -20.31
C GLU A 216 -3.60 8.33 -19.97
N ARG A 217 -3.83 8.05 -18.68
CA ARG A 217 -4.95 7.20 -18.29
C ARG A 217 -5.38 7.47 -16.84
N LEU A 218 -6.70 7.40 -16.61
CA LEU A 218 -7.29 7.33 -15.28
C LEU A 218 -7.91 5.96 -15.08
N PHE A 219 -7.62 5.35 -13.92
CA PHE A 219 -8.19 4.05 -13.58
C PHE A 219 -8.57 3.96 -12.11
N THR A 220 -9.76 3.41 -11.85
CA THR A 220 -10.20 3.09 -10.48
C THR A 220 -10.82 1.70 -10.48
N SER A 221 -10.43 0.86 -9.52
CA SER A 221 -10.91 -0.50 -9.39
C SER A 221 -11.26 -0.87 -7.95
N HIS A 222 -12.41 -1.48 -7.80
CA HIS A 222 -12.77 -2.22 -6.59
C HIS A 222 -12.12 -3.61 -6.59
N ARG A 223 -11.80 -4.15 -5.41
CA ARG A 223 -11.18 -5.49 -5.26
C ARG A 223 -11.92 -6.63 -5.99
N THR A 224 -13.21 -6.50 -6.22
CA THR A 224 -14.01 -7.51 -6.95
C THR A 224 -13.90 -7.42 -8.46
N GLY A 225 -13.16 -6.43 -9.00
CA GLY A 225 -12.99 -6.21 -10.43
C GLY A 225 -14.00 -5.23 -11.05
N THR A 226 -14.94 -4.67 -10.27
CA THR A 226 -15.72 -3.51 -10.72
C THR A 226 -14.76 -2.34 -10.91
N SER A 227 -14.74 -1.73 -12.10
CA SER A 227 -13.75 -0.72 -12.45
C SER A 227 -14.26 0.31 -13.45
N GLN A 228 -13.58 1.46 -13.43
CA GLN A 228 -13.74 2.52 -14.42
C GLN A 228 -12.37 2.87 -14.98
N GLU A 229 -12.25 3.01 -16.27
CA GLU A 229 -11.02 3.37 -16.97
C GLU A 229 -11.29 4.39 -18.06
N ILE A 230 -10.48 5.44 -18.12
CA ILE A 230 -10.53 6.47 -19.17
C ILE A 230 -9.15 6.48 -19.83
N ASP A 231 -9.14 6.28 -21.15
CA ASP A 231 -7.90 6.26 -21.94
C ASP A 231 -7.47 7.67 -22.40
N LYS A 232 -6.33 7.74 -23.09
CA LYS A 232 -5.72 8.97 -23.61
C LYS A 232 -6.62 9.74 -24.62
N ASP A 233 -7.54 9.05 -25.27
CA ASP A 233 -8.46 9.64 -26.25
C ASP A 233 -9.81 10.03 -25.61
N GLY A 234 -9.95 9.83 -24.29
CA GLY A 234 -11.16 10.12 -23.51
C GLY A 234 -12.24 9.02 -23.62
N ASN A 235 -11.92 7.86 -24.20
CA ASN A 235 -12.84 6.73 -24.18
C ASN A 235 -12.94 6.14 -22.78
N GLN A 236 -14.17 5.89 -22.33
CA GLN A 236 -14.43 5.35 -20.99
C GLN A 236 -14.97 3.93 -21.07
N VAL A 237 -14.40 3.06 -20.24
CA VAL A 237 -14.89 1.69 -20.04
C VAL A 237 -15.28 1.52 -18.58
N ASN A 238 -16.52 1.10 -18.34
CA ASN A 238 -17.03 0.72 -17.03
C ASN A 238 -17.28 -0.78 -16.98
N ILE A 239 -16.70 -1.46 -15.99
CA ILE A 239 -16.95 -2.88 -15.73
C ILE A 239 -17.67 -2.99 -14.40
N ILE A 240 -18.83 -3.63 -14.37
CA ILE A 240 -19.63 -3.83 -13.17
C ILE A 240 -19.80 -5.31 -12.95
N LYS A 241 -19.30 -5.82 -11.80
CA LYS A 241 -19.34 -7.24 -11.43
C LYS A 241 -20.55 -7.62 -10.61
N GLY A 242 -21.24 -6.67 -10.03
CA GLY A 242 -22.46 -6.86 -9.28
C GLY A 242 -23.64 -6.11 -9.95
N ASP A 243 -24.62 -5.77 -9.14
CA ASP A 243 -25.76 -4.98 -9.62
C ASP A 243 -25.37 -3.52 -9.84
N HIS A 244 -26.00 -2.90 -10.83
CA HIS A 244 -25.87 -1.47 -11.10
C HIS A 244 -27.22 -0.78 -10.87
N TYR A 245 -27.25 0.16 -9.93
CA TYR A 245 -28.42 0.97 -9.64
C TYR A 245 -28.17 2.41 -10.07
N ASN A 246 -29.05 2.95 -10.89
CA ASN A 246 -29.08 4.37 -11.22
C ASN A 246 -30.38 4.97 -10.66
N ILE A 247 -30.27 5.71 -9.54
CA ILE A 247 -31.41 6.32 -8.85
C ILE A 247 -31.44 7.80 -9.23
N VAL A 248 -32.53 8.22 -9.87
CA VAL A 248 -32.76 9.59 -10.35
C VAL A 248 -33.77 10.28 -9.45
#